data_c354e93d6643ec1b3cb67344f4ad3a14
#
_entry.id   c354e93d6643ec1b3cb67344f4ad3a14
#
_cell.length_a   1.000
_cell.length_b   1.000
_cell.length_c   1.000
_cell.angle_alpha   90.00
_cell.angle_beta   90.00
_cell.angle_gamma   90.00
#
_symmetry.space_group_name_H-M   'P 1'
#
loop_
_entity.id
_entity.type
_entity.pdbx_description
1 polymer ?
#
loop_
_entity_poly.entity_id
_entity_poly.type
_entity_poly.pdbx_seq_one_letter_code
_entity_poly.pdbx_strand_id
1 'polypeptide(L)'
;MTGMDPITLSVLSSALSGIAEEMGTVLVRSAYSSNIKERRDCSAALFDAGGRMVAQAEHIPVHLGAMPEAVAAVIARDPGPGDVYVVNDPYSGGNHLPDITMVSYLGTDQEAFGFAVTRAHHSDVGGMQPGSMPAGSRDIWSEGLVIPPVRLVSAGEYVPDVLDLILANTRTPRVRRGDFRAQIAANRLAQERLADLMERRGRDTVLAAFDEVIAYTERRTREAVRQLPDGEYTAASEIEGDGVIDDDIPLRVAVRVAGDRLTVDFTGTADAVPGNVNCPLSVTRSACFFALRVLLSDDIPANAGTYAPLRIVAPEGSLVNARRPSAVVAGNVETSQRLADTVLAALAKVADLPAGGQGTMNNVNIGGSGWTYYETIGGGQGASSTAPGPSGVHVGMSNTLNTPIEAFELEYPMRVERFELARGSGGDGRHRGGDGIVRSIRVLEPATLSLLTDRRRHRPLGRAGGGPGATGRNQRNGQELPPKVSVPLDAGDVVTVTTPGGGGWGRPGGAPPGTTVGRAAPPGHEQQPGK
;
A
#
# COMPACT_ATOMS: atom_id res chain seq x y z
N MET A 1 -32.72 19.05 6.30
CA MET A 1 -31.40 19.66 6.48
C MET A 1 -30.93 20.13 5.10
N THR A 2 -30.79 21.44 4.88
CA THR A 2 -30.24 21.98 3.64
C THR A 2 -28.76 21.60 3.63
N GLY A 3 -28.37 20.66 2.76
CA GLY A 3 -26.97 20.27 2.59
C GLY A 3 -26.10 21.47 2.19
N MET A 4 -24.79 21.36 2.44
CA MET A 4 -23.81 22.36 2.00
C MET A 4 -23.95 22.59 0.49
N ASP A 5 -23.83 23.86 0.04
CA ASP A 5 -23.88 24.13 -1.39
C ASP A 5 -22.71 23.42 -2.13
N PRO A 6 -22.92 22.96 -3.38
CA PRO A 6 -21.93 22.16 -4.09
C PRO A 6 -20.58 22.85 -4.33
N ILE A 7 -20.57 24.19 -4.46
CA ILE A 7 -19.33 24.95 -4.68
C ILE A 7 -18.51 24.97 -3.39
N THR A 8 -19.14 25.28 -2.27
CA THR A 8 -18.50 25.28 -0.94
C THR A 8 -17.99 23.87 -0.61
N LEU A 9 -18.76 22.83 -0.87
CA LEU A 9 -18.34 21.43 -0.67
C LEU A 9 -17.10 21.09 -1.51
N SER A 10 -17.08 21.43 -2.79
CA SER A 10 -15.95 21.19 -3.68
C SER A 10 -14.69 21.92 -3.23
N VAL A 11 -14.81 23.19 -2.83
CA VAL A 11 -13.69 23.99 -2.33
C VAL A 11 -13.12 23.41 -1.03
N LEU A 12 -13.97 23.03 -0.08
CA LEU A 12 -13.53 22.48 1.19
C LEU A 12 -12.95 21.07 1.02
N SER A 13 -13.55 20.22 0.18
CA SER A 13 -12.99 18.90 -0.17
C SER A 13 -11.58 19.02 -0.75
N SER A 14 -11.39 19.94 -1.71
CA SER A 14 -10.07 20.21 -2.30
C SER A 14 -9.07 20.77 -1.29
N ALA A 15 -9.51 21.65 -0.38
CA ALA A 15 -8.66 22.21 0.66
C ALA A 15 -8.20 21.13 1.65
N LEU A 16 -9.10 20.23 2.08
CA LEU A 16 -8.76 19.12 2.99
C LEU A 16 -7.80 18.11 2.33
N SER A 17 -8.02 17.76 1.06
CA SER A 17 -7.08 16.95 0.30
C SER A 17 -5.72 17.64 0.16
N GLY A 18 -5.70 18.93 -0.13
CA GLY A 18 -4.49 19.75 -0.21
C GLY A 18 -3.68 19.75 1.09
N ILE A 19 -4.34 19.78 2.25
CA ILE A 19 -3.67 19.69 3.56
C ILE A 19 -2.97 18.32 3.68
N ALA A 20 -3.63 17.22 3.34
CA ALA A 20 -3.03 15.89 3.39
C ALA A 20 -1.83 15.76 2.43
N GLU A 21 -1.90 16.35 1.24
CA GLU A 21 -0.78 16.39 0.27
C GLU A 21 0.40 17.22 0.77
N GLU A 22 0.14 18.38 1.40
CA GLU A 22 1.18 19.18 2.04
C GLU A 22 1.87 18.41 3.17
N MET A 23 1.12 17.67 4.01
CA MET A 23 1.68 16.78 5.04
C MET A 23 2.66 15.78 4.41
N GLY A 24 2.24 15.07 3.36
CA GLY A 24 3.08 14.12 2.64
C GLY A 24 4.35 14.78 2.07
N THR A 25 4.22 15.98 1.52
CA THR A 25 5.35 16.76 0.99
C THR A 25 6.35 17.14 2.09
N VAL A 26 5.87 17.60 3.25
CA VAL A 26 6.73 17.95 4.40
C VAL A 26 7.44 16.69 4.91
N LEU A 27 6.71 15.59 5.06
CA LEU A 27 7.28 14.31 5.50
C LEU A 27 8.45 13.88 4.60
N VAL A 28 8.23 13.81 3.29
CA VAL A 28 9.24 13.42 2.29
C VAL A 28 10.45 14.35 2.32
N ARG A 29 10.24 15.68 2.37
CA ARG A 29 11.34 16.66 2.32
C ARG A 29 12.17 16.74 3.59
N SER A 30 11.59 16.42 4.75
CA SER A 30 12.26 16.50 6.04
C SER A 30 12.77 15.16 6.58
N ALA A 31 12.42 14.03 5.94
CA ALA A 31 12.89 12.71 6.32
C ALA A 31 14.41 12.53 6.11
N TYR A 32 14.97 11.64 6.90
CA TYR A 32 16.40 11.33 6.89
C TYR A 32 16.70 10.04 6.11
N SER A 33 15.81 9.04 6.18
CA SER A 33 16.00 7.78 5.47
C SER A 33 15.72 7.93 3.97
N SER A 34 16.53 7.26 3.15
CA SER A 34 16.30 7.15 1.71
C SER A 34 14.93 6.50 1.40
N ASN A 35 14.45 5.61 2.27
CA ASN A 35 13.17 4.95 2.09
C ASN A 35 11.98 5.93 2.09
N ILE A 36 11.97 6.92 2.99
CA ILE A 36 10.92 7.95 3.03
C ILE A 36 11.22 9.06 2.03
N LYS A 37 12.47 9.57 2.03
CA LYS A 37 12.87 10.74 1.26
C LYS A 37 12.90 10.49 -0.24
N GLU A 38 13.58 9.43 -0.67
CA GLU A 38 13.79 9.13 -2.10
C GLU A 38 12.66 8.23 -2.64
N ARG A 39 12.25 7.22 -1.87
CA ARG A 39 11.28 6.22 -2.32
C ARG A 39 9.83 6.58 -2.00
N ARG A 40 9.60 7.58 -1.15
CA ARG A 40 8.27 8.07 -0.73
C ARG A 40 7.38 6.97 -0.13
N ASP A 41 8.00 6.05 0.61
CA ASP A 41 7.28 4.96 1.27
C ASP A 41 6.60 5.48 2.55
N CYS A 42 5.57 6.27 2.35
CA CYS A 42 4.80 6.94 3.41
C CYS A 42 3.40 7.32 2.92
N SER A 43 2.54 7.70 3.85
CA SER A 43 1.19 8.25 3.58
C SER A 43 0.79 9.20 4.70
N ALA A 44 -0.09 10.15 4.39
CA ALA A 44 -0.64 11.11 5.34
C ALA A 44 -2.17 11.19 5.21
N ALA A 45 -2.86 11.44 6.32
CA ALA A 45 -4.32 11.52 6.31
C ALA A 45 -4.87 12.42 7.42
N LEU A 46 -6.07 12.94 7.19
CA LEU A 46 -6.89 13.66 8.16
C LEU A 46 -8.09 12.79 8.57
N PHE A 47 -8.37 12.78 9.85
CA PHE A 47 -9.51 12.08 10.43
C PHE A 47 -10.37 13.05 11.22
N ASP A 48 -11.68 12.80 11.28
CA ASP A 48 -12.57 13.51 12.19
C ASP A 48 -12.41 13.02 13.64
N ALA A 49 -13.12 13.65 14.57
CA ALA A 49 -13.08 13.29 15.98
C ALA A 49 -13.60 11.85 16.26
N GLY A 50 -14.46 11.31 15.40
CA GLY A 50 -14.96 9.94 15.46
C GLY A 50 -14.02 8.89 14.85
N GLY A 51 -12.88 9.29 14.30
CA GLY A 51 -11.91 8.39 13.67
C GLY A 51 -12.28 7.98 12.24
N ARG A 52 -13.19 8.72 11.57
CA ARG A 52 -13.47 8.51 10.15
C ARG A 52 -12.47 9.30 9.31
N MET A 53 -11.88 8.66 8.32
CA MET A 53 -10.94 9.30 7.41
C MET A 53 -11.67 10.31 6.51
N VAL A 54 -11.25 11.58 6.57
CA VAL A 54 -11.83 12.71 5.81
C VAL A 54 -11.09 12.93 4.49
N ALA A 55 -9.76 12.92 4.55
CA ALA A 55 -8.90 13.10 3.40
C ALA A 55 -7.58 12.35 3.60
N GLN A 56 -6.95 11.95 2.50
CA GLN A 56 -5.64 11.31 2.54
C GLN A 56 -4.79 11.69 1.33
N ALA A 57 -3.47 11.67 1.51
CA ALA A 57 -2.46 11.61 0.47
C ALA A 57 -1.80 10.24 0.55
N GLU A 58 -2.27 9.35 -0.30
CA GLU A 58 -1.75 7.99 -0.41
C GLU A 58 -0.60 7.95 -1.40
N HIS A 59 0.59 7.58 -0.93
CA HIS A 59 1.67 7.23 -1.85
C HIS A 59 1.73 5.71 -2.05
N ILE A 60 1.34 4.94 -1.02
CA ILE A 60 1.41 3.46 -1.02
C ILE A 60 0.03 2.86 -0.71
N PRO A 61 -0.57 2.08 -1.64
CA PRO A 61 -1.91 1.52 -1.46
C PRO A 61 -2.08 0.59 -0.25
N VAL A 62 -1.04 -0.09 0.19
CA VAL A 62 -1.10 -0.98 1.38
C VAL A 62 -1.44 -0.22 2.67
N HIS A 63 -1.27 1.09 2.72
CA HIS A 63 -1.61 1.91 3.89
C HIS A 63 -3.10 2.24 4.03
N LEU A 64 -3.90 2.09 2.96
CA LEU A 64 -5.30 2.56 2.85
C LEU A 64 -6.23 2.06 3.96
N GLY A 65 -6.16 0.79 4.31
CA GLY A 65 -7.11 0.13 5.21
C GLY A 65 -6.70 0.09 6.68
N ALA A 66 -5.45 0.43 7.00
CA ALA A 66 -4.93 0.23 8.35
C ALA A 66 -4.90 1.50 9.21
N MET A 67 -4.86 2.70 8.62
CA MET A 67 -4.85 3.94 9.40
C MET A 67 -6.11 4.13 10.28
N PRO A 68 -7.34 3.81 9.81
CA PRO A 68 -8.54 3.94 10.66
C PRO A 68 -8.47 3.12 11.95
N GLU A 69 -7.90 1.91 11.89
CA GLU A 69 -7.75 1.06 13.07
C GLU A 69 -6.71 1.61 14.06
N ALA A 70 -5.61 2.17 13.54
CA ALA A 70 -4.61 2.84 14.37
C ALA A 70 -5.20 4.06 15.09
N VAL A 71 -6.01 4.87 14.41
CA VAL A 71 -6.71 6.01 15.00
C VAL A 71 -7.71 5.54 16.05
N ALA A 72 -8.52 4.52 15.79
CA ALA A 72 -9.45 3.95 16.75
C ALA A 72 -8.73 3.43 18.03
N ALA A 73 -7.57 2.78 17.86
CA ALA A 73 -6.76 2.31 18.97
C ALA A 73 -6.17 3.47 19.80
N VAL A 74 -5.86 4.61 19.18
CA VAL A 74 -5.40 5.83 19.87
C VAL A 74 -6.56 6.56 20.56
N ILE A 75 -7.73 6.67 19.92
CA ILE A 75 -8.95 7.24 20.54
C ILE A 75 -9.27 6.53 21.87
N ALA A 76 -9.12 5.20 21.92
CA ALA A 76 -9.33 4.41 23.13
C ALA A 76 -8.31 4.72 24.28
N ARG A 77 -7.27 5.53 24.01
CA ARG A 77 -6.28 6.01 24.98
C ARG A 77 -6.57 7.42 25.51
N ASP A 78 -7.68 8.01 25.12
CA ASP A 78 -8.11 9.35 25.53
C ASP A 78 -7.03 10.41 25.29
N PRO A 79 -6.65 10.66 24.02
CA PRO A 79 -5.63 11.66 23.67
C PRO A 79 -6.13 13.08 23.90
N GLY A 80 -5.23 13.99 24.29
CA GLY A 80 -5.50 15.41 24.49
C GLY A 80 -4.62 16.34 23.67
N PRO A 81 -4.78 17.67 23.83
CA PRO A 81 -4.02 18.67 23.10
C PRO A 81 -2.51 18.49 23.24
N GLY A 82 -1.82 18.54 22.11
CA GLY A 82 -0.37 18.38 22.05
C GLY A 82 0.13 16.93 22.15
N ASP A 83 -0.77 15.96 22.28
CA ASP A 83 -0.39 14.55 22.31
C ASP A 83 -0.11 14.00 20.91
N VAL A 84 0.94 13.19 20.81
CA VAL A 84 1.24 12.36 19.64
C VAL A 84 1.46 10.92 20.11
N TYR A 85 0.67 10.02 19.55
CA TYR A 85 0.82 8.59 19.78
C TYR A 85 1.59 7.95 18.63
N VAL A 86 2.40 6.95 18.96
CA VAL A 86 3.12 6.09 18.01
C VAL A 86 2.60 4.66 18.12
N VAL A 87 2.42 3.98 16.98
CA VAL A 87 1.97 2.60 16.91
C VAL A 87 2.52 1.92 15.66
N ASN A 88 2.97 0.66 15.82
CA ASN A 88 3.28 -0.20 14.67
C ASN A 88 2.69 -1.62 14.81
N ASP A 89 2.12 -1.96 15.96
CA ASP A 89 1.56 -3.29 16.25
C ASP A 89 0.49 -3.69 15.22
N PRO A 90 0.72 -4.74 14.39
CA PRO A 90 -0.21 -5.16 13.35
C PRO A 90 -1.57 -5.63 13.88
N TYR A 91 -1.62 -6.02 15.15
CA TYR A 91 -2.82 -6.47 15.83
C TYR A 91 -3.55 -5.34 16.58
N SER A 92 -3.05 -4.11 16.45
CA SER A 92 -3.62 -2.89 17.02
C SER A 92 -3.68 -1.74 15.99
N GLY A 93 -3.89 -2.08 14.71
CA GLY A 93 -4.03 -1.10 13.64
C GLY A 93 -2.76 -0.81 12.84
N GLY A 94 -1.65 -1.53 13.09
CA GLY A 94 -0.48 -1.54 12.20
C GLY A 94 -0.68 -2.43 10.98
N ASN A 95 0.29 -2.41 10.06
CA ASN A 95 0.38 -3.34 8.92
C ASN A 95 1.41 -4.43 9.19
N HIS A 96 2.66 -4.02 9.28
CA HIS A 96 3.82 -4.77 9.74
C HIS A 96 4.72 -3.82 10.56
N LEU A 97 5.65 -4.38 11.32
CA LEU A 97 6.40 -3.57 12.30
C LEU A 97 7.19 -2.39 11.71
N PRO A 98 7.79 -2.48 10.50
CA PRO A 98 8.45 -1.32 9.88
C PRO A 98 7.52 -0.12 9.61
N ASP A 99 6.22 -0.33 9.42
CA ASP A 99 5.24 0.74 9.15
C ASP A 99 4.82 1.45 10.44
N ILE A 100 5.58 2.47 10.83
CA ILE A 100 5.30 3.25 12.04
C ILE A 100 4.27 4.34 11.73
N THR A 101 3.16 4.31 12.47
CA THR A 101 2.10 5.31 12.42
C THR A 101 2.22 6.29 13.56
N MET A 102 2.11 7.58 13.27
CA MET A 102 1.97 8.64 14.26
C MET A 102 0.61 9.29 14.13
N VAL A 103 -0.11 9.38 15.26
CA VAL A 103 -1.44 9.96 15.38
C VAL A 103 -1.35 11.15 16.31
N SER A 104 -1.58 12.34 15.79
CA SER A 104 -1.58 13.60 16.53
C SER A 104 -3.01 14.08 16.74
N TYR A 105 -3.32 14.47 17.98
CA TYR A 105 -4.60 15.08 18.32
C TYR A 105 -4.73 16.46 17.66
N LEU A 106 -5.90 16.74 17.09
CA LEU A 106 -6.29 18.05 16.55
C LEU A 106 -7.50 18.55 17.34
N GLY A 107 -7.34 19.64 18.05
CA GLY A 107 -8.42 20.19 18.87
C GLY A 107 -7.91 21.18 19.92
N THR A 108 -8.81 21.52 20.83
CA THR A 108 -8.57 22.36 22.02
C THR A 108 -8.74 21.51 23.29
N ASP A 109 -8.51 22.10 24.45
CA ASP A 109 -8.79 21.47 25.76
C ASP A 109 -10.28 21.10 25.95
N GLN A 110 -11.16 21.70 25.17
CA GLN A 110 -12.61 21.54 25.31
C GLN A 110 -13.21 20.62 24.26
N GLU A 111 -12.56 20.45 23.10
CA GLU A 111 -13.15 19.74 21.97
C GLU A 111 -12.10 19.19 21.01
N ALA A 112 -12.22 17.90 20.67
CA ALA A 112 -11.51 17.27 19.58
C ALA A 112 -12.13 17.65 18.23
N PHE A 113 -11.32 18.11 17.26
CA PHE A 113 -11.75 18.30 15.88
C PHE A 113 -11.46 17.07 15.03
N GLY A 114 -10.41 16.32 15.39
CA GLY A 114 -9.97 15.15 14.66
C GLY A 114 -8.54 14.74 14.96
N PHE A 115 -7.92 14.10 13.96
CA PHE A 115 -6.55 13.62 14.07
C PHE A 115 -5.78 13.84 12.76
N ALA A 116 -4.50 14.23 12.89
CA ALA A 116 -3.53 14.20 11.80
C ALA A 116 -2.70 12.91 11.93
N VAL A 117 -2.58 12.18 10.83
CA VAL A 117 -1.95 10.86 10.84
C VAL A 117 -0.91 10.78 9.74
N THR A 118 0.29 10.32 10.10
CA THR A 118 1.31 9.91 9.14
C THR A 118 1.70 8.47 9.40
N ARG A 119 1.94 7.72 8.31
CA ARG A 119 2.53 6.37 8.33
C ARG A 119 3.73 6.37 7.41
N ALA A 120 4.82 5.77 7.86
CA ALA A 120 6.04 5.65 7.07
C ALA A 120 6.73 4.32 7.33
N HIS A 121 7.29 3.72 6.29
CA HIS A 121 8.11 2.52 6.40
C HIS A 121 9.52 2.89 6.87
N HIS A 122 9.84 2.50 8.09
CA HIS A 122 11.15 2.69 8.68
C HIS A 122 12.08 1.53 8.32
N SER A 123 13.28 1.84 7.84
CA SER A 123 14.21 0.83 7.30
C SER A 123 14.75 -0.16 8.35
N ASP A 124 14.58 0.09 9.65
CA ASP A 124 14.93 -0.83 10.73
C ASP A 124 14.17 -0.49 12.02
N VAL A 125 13.56 -1.50 12.61
CA VAL A 125 12.87 -1.45 13.91
C VAL A 125 13.32 -2.59 14.82
N GLY A 126 14.55 -3.11 14.61
CA GLY A 126 15.11 -4.22 15.36
C GLY A 126 14.79 -5.60 14.77
N GLY A 127 14.59 -6.58 15.64
CA GLY A 127 14.33 -7.95 15.23
C GLY A 127 15.58 -8.76 14.88
N MET A 128 15.35 -10.00 14.40
CA MET A 128 16.41 -10.98 14.20
C MET A 128 17.39 -10.66 13.07
N GLN A 129 17.00 -9.77 12.13
CA GLN A 129 17.84 -9.41 10.99
C GLN A 129 17.84 -7.89 10.74
N PRO A 130 18.93 -7.34 10.16
CA PRO A 130 18.96 -5.96 9.72
C PRO A 130 17.83 -5.68 8.74
N GLY A 131 17.17 -4.52 8.91
CA GLY A 131 16.06 -4.09 8.08
C GLY A 131 14.70 -4.65 8.48
N SER A 132 14.64 -5.49 9.55
CA SER A 132 13.37 -5.93 10.14
C SER A 132 12.41 -6.65 9.18
N MET A 133 12.97 -7.27 8.13
CA MET A 133 12.24 -8.04 7.11
C MET A 133 12.83 -9.46 6.93
N PRO A 134 12.93 -10.26 8.01
CA PRO A 134 13.53 -11.60 7.94
C PRO A 134 12.66 -12.54 7.13
N ALA A 135 13.27 -13.35 6.24
CA ALA A 135 12.51 -14.31 5.43
C ALA A 135 12.04 -15.55 6.22
N GLY A 136 12.66 -15.84 7.36
CA GLY A 136 12.37 -17.04 8.15
C GLY A 136 11.74 -16.76 9.51
N SER A 137 11.13 -15.60 9.75
CA SER A 137 10.42 -15.33 11.01
C SER A 137 9.19 -16.23 11.17
N ARG A 138 8.94 -16.63 12.42
CA ARG A 138 7.81 -17.50 12.78
C ARG A 138 6.86 -16.87 13.78
N ASP A 139 7.26 -15.75 14.34
CA ASP A 139 6.48 -14.95 15.27
C ASP A 139 6.80 -13.46 15.09
N ILE A 140 5.90 -12.62 15.58
CA ILE A 140 5.99 -11.17 15.44
C ILE A 140 7.23 -10.57 16.16
N TRP A 141 7.70 -11.17 17.24
CA TRP A 141 8.82 -10.64 18.02
C TRP A 141 10.16 -10.83 17.28
N SER A 142 10.25 -11.86 16.43
CA SER A 142 11.40 -12.07 15.54
C SER A 142 11.52 -10.98 14.48
N GLU A 143 10.43 -10.28 14.15
CA GLU A 143 10.37 -9.25 13.10
C GLU A 143 10.82 -7.87 13.57
N GLY A 144 10.72 -7.58 14.88
CA GLY A 144 11.14 -6.28 15.41
C GLY A 144 10.47 -5.89 16.72
N LEU A 145 10.69 -4.62 17.11
CA LEU A 145 10.03 -4.03 18.27
C LEU A 145 8.55 -3.82 18.00
N VAL A 146 7.70 -4.45 18.80
CA VAL A 146 6.26 -4.22 18.77
C VAL A 146 5.92 -2.99 19.63
N ILE A 147 5.38 -1.96 19.00
CA ILE A 147 4.96 -0.72 19.66
C ILE A 147 3.43 -0.67 19.67
N PRO A 148 2.76 -0.97 20.80
CA PRO A 148 1.32 -0.75 20.94
C PRO A 148 1.04 0.76 20.92
N PRO A 149 -0.24 1.23 20.87
CA PRO A 149 -0.53 2.66 20.94
C PRO A 149 0.03 3.27 22.23
N VAL A 150 1.19 3.94 22.13
CA VAL A 150 1.86 4.60 23.27
C VAL A 150 2.07 6.08 22.97
N ARG A 151 2.00 6.91 24.00
CA ARG A 151 2.19 8.36 23.91
C ARG A 151 3.68 8.65 23.75
N LEU A 152 4.08 9.16 22.58
CA LEU A 152 5.45 9.58 22.27
C LEU A 152 5.70 11.05 22.62
N VAL A 153 4.67 11.88 22.47
CA VAL A 153 4.67 13.29 22.84
C VAL A 153 3.46 13.52 23.75
N SER A 154 3.65 14.19 24.86
CA SER A 154 2.62 14.55 25.84
C SER A 154 2.59 16.06 26.00
N ALA A 155 1.45 16.69 25.76
CA ALA A 155 1.26 18.14 25.87
C ALA A 155 2.37 18.96 25.14
N GLY A 156 2.83 18.48 23.99
CA GLY A 156 3.83 19.13 23.14
C GLY A 156 5.29 18.71 23.41
N GLU A 157 5.57 18.00 24.49
CA GLU A 157 6.92 17.57 24.88
C GLU A 157 7.11 16.06 24.69
N TYR A 158 8.30 15.67 24.21
CA TYR A 158 8.64 14.24 24.09
C TYR A 158 8.59 13.55 25.44
N VAL A 159 8.10 12.32 25.47
CA VAL A 159 8.26 11.37 26.58
C VAL A 159 9.62 10.68 26.39
N PRO A 160 10.68 11.11 27.12
CA PRO A 160 12.06 10.70 26.81
C PRO A 160 12.26 9.19 26.88
N ASP A 161 11.70 8.55 27.92
CA ASP A 161 11.85 7.12 28.15
C ASP A 161 11.26 6.27 27.00
N VAL A 162 10.13 6.71 26.42
CA VAL A 162 9.51 6.03 25.26
C VAL A 162 10.38 6.19 24.01
N LEU A 163 10.87 7.40 23.75
CA LEU A 163 11.73 7.66 22.60
C LEU A 163 13.05 6.87 22.71
N ASP A 164 13.69 6.90 23.87
CA ASP A 164 14.97 6.23 24.10
C ASP A 164 14.81 4.70 24.04
N LEU A 165 13.70 4.13 24.57
CA LEU A 165 13.38 2.72 24.44
C LEU A 165 13.27 2.30 22.97
N ILE A 166 12.56 3.07 22.14
CA ILE A 166 12.40 2.76 20.72
C ILE A 166 13.74 2.86 19.99
N LEU A 167 14.52 3.92 20.25
CA LEU A 167 15.80 4.14 19.59
C LEU A 167 16.86 3.11 19.99
N ALA A 168 16.83 2.61 21.23
CA ALA A 168 17.74 1.55 21.70
C ALA A 168 17.51 0.21 21.00
N ASN A 169 16.32 -0.02 20.43
CA ASN A 169 15.96 -1.25 19.74
C ASN A 169 16.13 -1.18 18.21
N THR A 170 16.75 -0.13 17.67
CA THR A 170 17.02 0.02 16.23
C THR A 170 18.52 0.09 15.94
N ARG A 171 18.96 -0.42 14.78
CA ARG A 171 20.36 -0.39 14.33
C ARG A 171 20.78 0.99 13.81
N THR A 172 19.83 1.86 13.48
CA THR A 172 20.06 3.19 12.89
C THR A 172 19.35 4.31 13.68
N PRO A 173 19.66 4.50 15.00
CA PRO A 173 18.89 5.37 15.90
C PRO A 173 18.89 6.85 15.47
N ARG A 174 19.98 7.34 14.87
CA ARG A 174 20.07 8.72 14.37
C ARG A 174 19.08 8.98 13.23
N VAL A 175 18.98 8.04 12.29
CA VAL A 175 18.06 8.12 11.15
C VAL A 175 16.61 8.04 11.65
N ARG A 176 16.30 7.08 12.55
CA ARG A 176 14.97 6.94 13.16
C ARG A 176 14.49 8.19 13.86
N ARG A 177 15.37 8.81 14.67
CA ARG A 177 15.04 10.08 15.34
C ARG A 177 14.72 11.19 14.34
N GLY A 178 15.44 11.25 13.21
CA GLY A 178 15.17 12.20 12.11
C GLY A 178 13.80 11.95 11.46
N ASP A 179 13.49 10.71 11.13
CA ASP A 179 12.22 10.34 10.51
C ASP A 179 11.02 10.57 11.45
N PHE A 180 11.17 10.32 12.76
CA PHE A 180 10.15 10.66 13.77
C PHE A 180 9.85 12.16 13.80
N ARG A 181 10.88 13.00 13.76
CA ARG A 181 10.70 14.45 13.69
C ARG A 181 9.97 14.87 12.41
N ALA A 182 10.28 14.22 11.29
CA ALA A 182 9.62 14.49 10.02
C ALA A 182 8.12 14.15 10.04
N GLN A 183 7.74 13.00 10.63
CA GLN A 183 6.33 12.62 10.80
C GLN A 183 5.58 13.60 11.72
N ILE A 184 6.17 13.97 12.86
CA ILE A 184 5.56 14.94 13.78
C ILE A 184 5.44 16.33 13.12
N ALA A 185 6.44 16.77 12.35
CA ALA A 185 6.38 18.04 11.63
C ALA A 185 5.26 18.06 10.59
N ALA A 186 5.06 16.96 9.86
CA ALA A 186 3.97 16.82 8.91
C ALA A 186 2.59 16.88 9.60
N ASN A 187 2.43 16.21 10.75
CA ASN A 187 1.19 16.27 11.52
C ASN A 187 0.94 17.67 12.11
N ARG A 188 1.99 18.36 12.54
CA ARG A 188 1.89 19.74 13.05
C ARG A 188 1.47 20.73 11.95
N LEU A 189 1.97 20.55 10.72
CA LEU A 189 1.51 21.33 9.58
C LEU A 189 0.00 21.18 9.37
N ALA A 190 -0.55 19.98 9.49
CA ALA A 190 -1.99 19.75 9.36
C ALA A 190 -2.79 20.57 10.39
N GLN A 191 -2.30 20.62 11.64
CA GLN A 191 -2.93 21.43 12.68
C GLN A 191 -2.96 22.93 12.31
N GLU A 192 -1.83 23.46 11.82
CA GLU A 192 -1.71 24.85 11.40
C GLU A 192 -2.65 25.15 10.22
N ARG A 193 -2.64 24.30 9.18
CA ARG A 193 -3.48 24.49 7.99
C ARG A 193 -4.98 24.35 8.28
N LEU A 194 -5.35 23.42 9.16
CA LEU A 194 -6.75 23.26 9.55
C LEU A 194 -7.23 24.46 10.37
N ALA A 195 -6.41 25.01 11.26
CA ALA A 195 -6.72 26.23 12.00
C ALA A 195 -6.89 27.43 11.05
N ASP A 196 -5.98 27.63 10.09
CA ASP A 196 -6.09 28.66 9.04
C ASP A 196 -7.37 28.51 8.21
N LEU A 197 -7.76 27.27 7.89
CA LEU A 197 -8.98 27.00 7.12
C LEU A 197 -10.23 27.35 7.95
N MET A 198 -10.25 26.98 9.23
CA MET A 198 -11.34 27.31 10.17
C MET A 198 -11.47 28.81 10.40
N GLU A 199 -10.35 29.53 10.52
CA GLU A 199 -10.37 31.00 10.65
C GLU A 199 -10.99 31.67 9.41
N ARG A 200 -10.62 31.22 8.21
CA ARG A 200 -11.09 31.81 6.93
C ARG A 200 -12.53 31.44 6.56
N ARG A 201 -13.00 30.25 6.90
CA ARG A 201 -14.29 29.69 6.43
C ARG A 201 -15.33 29.51 7.54
N GLY A 202 -14.94 29.73 8.78
CA GLY A 202 -15.75 29.42 9.96
C GLY A 202 -15.58 27.97 10.40
N ARG A 203 -15.35 27.78 11.68
CA ARG A 203 -15.10 26.46 12.29
C ARG A 203 -16.23 25.47 12.02
N ASP A 204 -17.48 25.86 12.32
CA ASP A 204 -18.64 24.98 12.17
C ASP A 204 -18.85 24.56 10.70
N THR A 205 -18.54 25.45 9.75
CA THR A 205 -18.61 25.15 8.32
C THR A 205 -17.57 24.09 7.93
N VAL A 206 -16.34 24.20 8.43
CA VAL A 206 -15.27 23.22 8.13
C VAL A 206 -15.59 21.86 8.77
N LEU A 207 -16.07 21.82 10.02
CA LEU A 207 -16.45 20.57 10.67
C LEU A 207 -17.66 19.90 9.99
N ALA A 208 -18.66 20.68 9.58
CA ALA A 208 -19.78 20.16 8.79
C ALA A 208 -19.34 19.61 7.43
N ALA A 209 -18.29 20.19 6.83
CA ALA A 209 -17.74 19.67 5.56
C ALA A 209 -17.15 18.27 5.70
N PHE A 210 -16.64 17.86 6.86
CA PHE A 210 -16.16 16.50 7.08
C PHE A 210 -17.26 15.46 6.82
N ASP A 211 -18.45 15.69 7.41
CA ASP A 211 -19.60 14.82 7.21
C ASP A 211 -20.09 14.83 5.76
N GLU A 212 -20.19 16.03 5.16
CA GLU A 212 -20.73 16.17 3.80
C GLU A 212 -19.79 15.57 2.74
N VAL A 213 -18.45 15.72 2.87
CA VAL A 213 -17.47 15.11 1.96
C VAL A 213 -17.54 13.59 2.04
N ILE A 214 -17.63 13.01 3.25
CA ILE A 214 -17.78 11.57 3.44
C ILE A 214 -19.10 11.08 2.82
N ALA A 215 -20.22 11.75 3.12
CA ALA A 215 -21.53 11.40 2.60
C ALA A 215 -21.62 11.54 1.07
N TYR A 216 -21.00 12.59 0.50
CA TYR A 216 -20.91 12.77 -0.95
C TYR A 216 -20.15 11.61 -1.61
N THR A 217 -19.01 11.23 -1.06
CA THR A 217 -18.18 10.15 -1.57
C THR A 217 -18.90 8.81 -1.46
N GLU A 218 -19.57 8.53 -0.35
CA GLU A 218 -20.37 7.32 -0.18
C GLU A 218 -21.46 7.21 -1.27
N ARG A 219 -22.22 8.28 -1.52
CA ARG A 219 -23.24 8.28 -2.59
C ARG A 219 -22.65 7.99 -3.96
N ARG A 220 -21.48 8.59 -4.28
CA ARG A 220 -20.78 8.38 -5.55
C ARG A 220 -20.30 6.93 -5.70
N THR A 221 -19.72 6.37 -4.64
CA THR A 221 -19.24 4.98 -4.65
C THR A 221 -20.38 3.99 -4.76
N ARG A 222 -21.50 4.21 -4.03
CA ARG A 222 -22.68 3.37 -4.14
C ARG A 222 -23.26 3.37 -5.56
N GLU A 223 -23.28 4.54 -6.20
CA GLU A 223 -23.72 4.64 -7.59
C GLU A 223 -22.79 3.87 -8.55
N ALA A 224 -21.49 3.96 -8.37
CA ALA A 224 -20.53 3.18 -9.16
C ALA A 224 -20.70 1.66 -8.96
N VAL A 225 -20.95 1.21 -7.72
CA VAL A 225 -21.23 -0.21 -7.43
C VAL A 225 -22.53 -0.68 -8.10
N ARG A 226 -23.58 0.13 -8.16
CA ARG A 226 -24.84 -0.20 -8.85
C ARG A 226 -24.69 -0.44 -10.36
N GLN A 227 -23.61 0.07 -10.97
CA GLN A 227 -23.33 -0.18 -12.40
C GLN A 227 -22.77 -1.59 -12.65
N LEU A 228 -22.35 -2.29 -11.61
CA LEU A 228 -21.89 -3.67 -11.71
C LEU A 228 -23.10 -4.62 -11.71
N PRO A 229 -23.11 -5.70 -12.53
CA PRO A 229 -24.14 -6.71 -12.46
C PRO A 229 -24.19 -7.40 -11.09
N ASP A 230 -25.40 -7.59 -10.55
CA ASP A 230 -25.59 -8.39 -9.34
C ASP A 230 -25.14 -9.82 -9.56
N GLY A 231 -24.52 -10.43 -8.55
CA GLY A 231 -24.04 -11.81 -8.64
C GLY A 231 -22.91 -12.12 -7.69
N GLU A 232 -22.40 -13.34 -7.78
CA GLU A 232 -21.26 -13.82 -7.05
C GLU A 232 -20.13 -14.21 -8.01
N TYR A 233 -18.95 -13.65 -7.81
CA TYR A 233 -17.79 -13.78 -8.67
C TYR A 233 -16.61 -14.31 -7.86
N THR A 234 -16.17 -15.52 -8.15
CA THR A 234 -15.13 -16.19 -7.39
C THR A 234 -13.80 -16.16 -8.13
N ALA A 235 -12.69 -16.15 -7.39
CA ALA A 235 -11.35 -16.39 -7.90
C ALA A 235 -10.52 -17.15 -6.86
N ALA A 236 -9.45 -17.77 -7.33
CA ALA A 236 -8.48 -18.44 -6.49
C ALA A 236 -7.07 -18.17 -7.01
N SER A 237 -6.12 -18.16 -6.11
CA SER A 237 -4.69 -18.07 -6.38
C SER A 237 -3.91 -18.74 -5.27
N GLU A 238 -2.59 -18.75 -5.37
CA GLU A 238 -1.68 -19.31 -4.39
C GLU A 238 -0.51 -18.37 -4.10
N ILE A 239 0.07 -18.50 -2.91
CA ILE A 239 1.36 -17.90 -2.50
C ILE A 239 2.40 -19.01 -2.51
N GLU A 240 3.57 -18.75 -3.08
CA GLU A 240 4.65 -19.71 -3.30
C GLU A 240 5.46 -19.94 -2.03
N GLY A 241 4.90 -20.66 -1.05
CA GLY A 241 5.52 -20.93 0.24
C GLY A 241 5.60 -19.70 1.17
N ASP A 242 6.10 -19.89 2.39
CA ASP A 242 6.15 -18.85 3.43
C ASP A 242 7.57 -18.57 3.97
N GLY A 243 8.60 -19.16 3.35
CA GLY A 243 9.99 -19.11 3.82
C GLY A 243 10.35 -20.20 4.84
N VAL A 244 9.36 -20.98 5.31
CA VAL A 244 9.51 -22.13 6.21
C VAL A 244 9.02 -23.41 5.53
N ILE A 245 7.92 -23.32 4.80
CA ILE A 245 7.37 -24.37 3.94
C ILE A 245 7.42 -23.92 2.48
N ASP A 246 7.65 -24.87 1.56
CA ASP A 246 7.74 -24.63 0.11
C ASP A 246 6.42 -24.87 -0.63
N ASP A 247 5.44 -25.48 0.04
CA ASP A 247 4.14 -25.79 -0.55
C ASP A 247 3.36 -24.52 -0.90
N ASP A 248 2.57 -24.59 -1.97
CA ASP A 248 1.68 -23.50 -2.36
C ASP A 248 0.57 -23.32 -1.33
N ILE A 249 0.35 -22.08 -0.90
CA ILE A 249 -0.63 -21.72 0.12
C ILE A 249 -1.87 -21.14 -0.60
N PRO A 250 -3.01 -21.84 -0.55
CA PRO A 250 -4.20 -21.46 -1.31
C PRO A 250 -4.90 -20.22 -0.72
N LEU A 251 -5.29 -19.33 -1.63
CA LEU A 251 -6.09 -18.14 -1.37
C LEU A 251 -7.34 -18.18 -2.23
N ARG A 252 -8.51 -17.99 -1.61
CA ARG A 252 -9.82 -18.01 -2.26
C ARG A 252 -10.59 -16.74 -1.95
N VAL A 253 -11.35 -16.25 -2.92
CA VAL A 253 -12.24 -15.11 -2.74
C VAL A 253 -13.55 -15.32 -3.48
N ALA A 254 -14.65 -14.91 -2.84
CA ALA A 254 -15.94 -14.68 -3.45
C ALA A 254 -16.31 -13.20 -3.30
N VAL A 255 -16.54 -12.52 -4.43
CA VAL A 255 -17.02 -11.14 -4.47
C VAL A 255 -18.48 -11.15 -4.82
N ARG A 256 -19.34 -10.68 -3.92
CA ARG A 256 -20.78 -10.58 -4.15
C ARG A 256 -21.18 -9.13 -4.36
N VAL A 257 -21.80 -8.84 -5.49
CA VAL A 257 -22.45 -7.57 -5.80
C VAL A 257 -23.95 -7.73 -5.55
N ALA A 258 -24.52 -6.83 -4.74
CA ALA A 258 -25.94 -6.82 -4.43
C ALA A 258 -26.44 -5.36 -4.33
N GLY A 259 -27.03 -4.85 -5.41
CA GLY A 259 -27.43 -3.46 -5.56
C GLY A 259 -26.25 -2.51 -5.40
N ASP A 260 -26.20 -1.76 -4.30
CA ASP A 260 -25.16 -0.76 -4.04
C ASP A 260 -24.10 -1.24 -3.03
N ARG A 261 -24.02 -2.56 -2.77
CA ARG A 261 -23.14 -3.17 -1.79
C ARG A 261 -22.22 -4.19 -2.42
N LEU A 262 -20.97 -4.18 -1.96
CA LEU A 262 -19.96 -5.14 -2.34
C LEU A 262 -19.53 -5.93 -1.11
N THR A 263 -19.57 -7.27 -1.17
CA THR A 263 -19.02 -8.14 -0.13
C THR A 263 -17.87 -8.93 -0.70
N VAL A 264 -16.70 -8.86 -0.04
CA VAL A 264 -15.51 -9.66 -0.36
C VAL A 264 -15.35 -10.69 0.75
N ASP A 265 -15.50 -11.95 0.40
CA ASP A 265 -15.48 -13.08 1.33
C ASP A 265 -14.30 -14.01 1.01
N PHE A 266 -13.41 -14.19 1.99
CA PHE A 266 -12.22 -15.04 1.90
C PHE A 266 -12.41 -16.43 2.54
N THR A 267 -13.63 -16.83 2.83
CA THR A 267 -13.94 -18.18 3.34
C THR A 267 -13.38 -19.26 2.41
N GLY A 268 -12.63 -20.20 2.97
CA GLY A 268 -11.94 -21.27 2.22
C GLY A 268 -10.49 -20.93 1.82
N THR A 269 -9.98 -19.75 2.21
CA THR A 269 -8.54 -19.46 2.22
C THR A 269 -7.85 -20.32 3.30
N ALA A 270 -6.57 -20.65 3.12
CA ALA A 270 -5.77 -21.40 4.07
C ALA A 270 -5.80 -20.80 5.49
N ASP A 271 -5.61 -21.63 6.49
CA ASP A 271 -5.30 -21.20 7.85
C ASP A 271 -3.96 -20.44 7.89
N ALA A 272 -3.69 -19.73 8.99
CA ALA A 272 -2.40 -19.10 9.22
C ALA A 272 -1.27 -20.15 9.17
N VAL A 273 -0.16 -19.78 8.54
CA VAL A 273 1.00 -20.64 8.28
C VAL A 273 2.16 -20.34 9.24
N PRO A 274 3.14 -21.26 9.38
CA PRO A 274 4.27 -21.07 10.29
C PRO A 274 5.20 -19.91 9.98
N GLY A 275 5.32 -19.52 8.69
CA GLY A 275 6.17 -18.43 8.24
C GLY A 275 5.48 -17.06 8.28
N ASN A 276 6.02 -16.09 7.58
CA ASN A 276 5.71 -14.68 7.75
C ASN A 276 4.76 -14.07 6.69
N VAL A 277 4.16 -14.90 5.85
CA VAL A 277 3.21 -14.42 4.82
C VAL A 277 1.78 -14.22 5.34
N ASN A 278 1.54 -14.43 6.64
CA ASN A 278 0.24 -14.18 7.23
C ASN A 278 -0.10 -12.68 7.18
N CYS A 279 -1.37 -12.34 6.97
CA CYS A 279 -1.84 -10.96 6.98
C CYS A 279 -2.62 -10.63 8.26
N PRO A 280 -2.37 -9.47 8.90
CA PRO A 280 -3.36 -8.88 9.80
C PRO A 280 -4.56 -8.39 8.99
N LEU A 281 -5.73 -8.30 9.63
CA LEU A 281 -6.97 -7.88 8.97
C LEU A 281 -6.85 -6.50 8.29
N SER A 282 -6.08 -5.59 8.86
CA SER A 282 -5.81 -4.25 8.32
C SER A 282 -5.22 -4.29 6.90
N VAL A 283 -4.27 -5.21 6.64
CA VAL A 283 -3.66 -5.40 5.32
C VAL A 283 -4.65 -6.00 4.33
N THR A 284 -5.46 -6.97 4.76
CA THR A 284 -6.54 -7.55 3.95
C THR A 284 -7.56 -6.49 3.54
N ARG A 285 -7.92 -5.59 4.46
CA ARG A 285 -8.77 -4.42 4.15
C ARG A 285 -8.13 -3.50 3.11
N SER A 286 -6.83 -3.20 3.25
CA SER A 286 -6.12 -2.38 2.27
C SER A 286 -6.19 -2.95 0.86
N ALA A 287 -6.01 -4.28 0.71
CA ALA A 287 -6.10 -4.94 -0.60
C ALA A 287 -7.52 -4.85 -1.20
N CYS A 288 -8.55 -5.00 -0.37
CA CYS A 288 -9.95 -4.84 -0.81
C CYS A 288 -10.28 -3.38 -1.16
N PHE A 289 -9.76 -2.43 -0.40
CA PHE A 289 -9.91 -0.99 -0.66
C PHE A 289 -9.26 -0.60 -1.98
N PHE A 290 -8.04 -1.07 -2.21
CA PHE A 290 -7.36 -0.88 -3.49
C PHE A 290 -8.18 -1.44 -4.66
N ALA A 291 -8.65 -2.70 -4.55
CA ALA A 291 -9.45 -3.32 -5.60
C ALA A 291 -10.75 -2.54 -5.90
N LEU A 292 -11.42 -1.99 -4.87
CA LEU A 292 -12.57 -1.11 -5.06
C LEU A 292 -12.17 0.19 -5.75
N ARG A 293 -11.06 0.83 -5.33
CA ARG A 293 -10.57 2.07 -5.96
C ARG A 293 -10.29 1.93 -7.45
N VAL A 294 -9.79 0.79 -7.89
CA VAL A 294 -9.55 0.50 -9.33
C VAL A 294 -10.83 0.51 -10.17
N LEU A 295 -12.00 0.29 -9.54
CA LEU A 295 -13.32 0.33 -10.22
C LEU A 295 -13.92 1.75 -10.26
N LEU A 296 -13.42 2.67 -9.44
CA LEU A 296 -14.00 3.99 -9.28
C LEU A 296 -13.35 5.00 -10.24
N SER A 297 -14.10 6.06 -10.56
CA SER A 297 -13.55 7.22 -11.26
C SER A 297 -12.54 7.97 -10.38
N ASP A 298 -11.49 8.51 -11.01
CA ASP A 298 -10.39 9.21 -10.34
C ASP A 298 -10.86 10.48 -9.58
N ASP A 299 -12.02 11.04 -9.95
CA ASP A 299 -12.60 12.21 -9.31
C ASP A 299 -13.37 11.92 -8.00
N ILE A 300 -13.49 10.64 -7.62
CA ILE A 300 -14.08 10.24 -6.32
C ILE A 300 -12.97 10.29 -5.25
N PRO A 301 -13.07 11.18 -4.24
CA PRO A 301 -12.05 11.28 -3.20
C PRO A 301 -11.88 9.97 -2.42
N ALA A 302 -10.67 9.69 -1.95
CA ALA A 302 -10.41 8.56 -1.09
C ALA A 302 -10.62 8.96 0.39
N ASN A 303 -11.72 8.51 0.98
CA ASN A 303 -12.06 8.75 2.38
C ASN A 303 -12.98 7.63 2.93
N ALA A 304 -13.47 7.76 4.15
CA ALA A 304 -14.33 6.77 4.79
C ALA A 304 -15.59 6.44 3.96
N GLY A 305 -16.14 7.40 3.23
CA GLY A 305 -17.31 7.21 2.36
C GLY A 305 -17.04 6.27 1.19
N THR A 306 -15.82 6.27 0.65
CA THR A 306 -15.41 5.37 -0.44
C THR A 306 -15.57 3.91 -0.03
N TYR A 307 -15.30 3.57 1.22
CA TYR A 307 -15.28 2.19 1.69
C TYR A 307 -16.56 1.78 2.41
N ALA A 308 -17.50 2.70 2.63
CA ALA A 308 -18.76 2.44 3.31
C ALA A 308 -19.64 1.34 2.65
N PRO A 309 -19.70 1.20 1.31
CA PRO A 309 -20.46 0.11 0.67
C PRO A 309 -19.79 -1.26 0.75
N LEU A 310 -18.52 -1.34 1.20
CA LEU A 310 -17.74 -2.56 1.17
C LEU A 310 -17.84 -3.31 2.51
N ARG A 311 -18.20 -4.59 2.43
CA ARG A 311 -18.11 -5.55 3.54
C ARG A 311 -17.01 -6.56 3.26
N ILE A 312 -16.17 -6.84 4.25
CA ILE A 312 -15.09 -7.82 4.15
C ILE A 312 -15.35 -8.93 5.17
N VAL A 313 -15.29 -10.17 4.71
CA VAL A 313 -15.37 -11.38 5.53
C VAL A 313 -14.04 -12.11 5.41
N ALA A 314 -13.28 -12.13 6.49
CA ALA A 314 -12.00 -12.82 6.60
C ALA A 314 -12.03 -13.69 7.86
N PRO A 315 -12.06 -15.02 7.75
CA PRO A 315 -12.11 -15.91 8.90
C PRO A 315 -10.93 -15.68 9.84
N GLU A 316 -11.21 -15.55 11.11
CA GLU A 316 -10.18 -15.31 12.13
C GLU A 316 -9.29 -16.55 12.29
N GLY A 317 -7.97 -16.34 12.34
CA GLY A 317 -6.95 -17.40 12.37
C GLY A 317 -6.58 -17.94 11.00
N SER A 318 -7.16 -17.38 9.91
CA SER A 318 -6.73 -17.68 8.54
C SER A 318 -5.49 -16.88 8.14
N LEU A 319 -4.89 -17.23 7.00
CA LEU A 319 -3.80 -16.50 6.36
C LEU A 319 -4.08 -14.99 6.22
N VAL A 320 -5.33 -14.61 6.02
CA VAL A 320 -5.77 -13.24 5.71
C VAL A 320 -6.35 -12.50 6.93
N ASN A 321 -6.38 -13.12 8.08
CA ASN A 321 -6.79 -12.56 9.36
C ASN A 321 -6.10 -13.32 10.51
N ALA A 322 -4.79 -13.27 10.50
CA ALA A 322 -3.95 -14.01 11.43
C ALA A 322 -4.07 -13.44 12.86
N ARG A 323 -3.84 -14.30 13.83
CA ARG A 323 -3.82 -13.96 15.25
C ARG A 323 -2.39 -13.82 15.75
N ARG A 324 -2.20 -12.98 16.78
CA ARG A 324 -0.95 -12.97 17.55
C ARG A 324 -0.66 -14.39 18.08
N PRO A 325 0.57 -14.89 18.01
CA PRO A 325 1.82 -14.20 17.68
C PRO A 325 2.30 -14.38 16.23
N SER A 326 1.45 -14.70 15.26
CA SER A 326 1.88 -14.98 13.89
C SER A 326 2.84 -13.92 13.34
N ALA A 327 3.86 -14.36 12.61
CA ALA A 327 4.71 -13.50 11.82
C ALA A 327 3.93 -12.96 10.60
N VAL A 328 4.10 -11.68 10.25
CA VAL A 328 3.25 -10.99 9.25
C VAL A 328 4.03 -10.10 8.28
N VAL A 329 5.35 -10.04 8.40
CA VAL A 329 6.14 -9.05 7.66
C VAL A 329 6.02 -9.21 6.14
N ALA A 330 6.04 -10.44 5.62
CA ALA A 330 5.82 -10.72 4.21
C ALA A 330 4.34 -10.71 3.82
N GLY A 331 3.43 -10.82 4.78
CA GLY A 331 2.00 -10.64 4.57
C GLY A 331 1.67 -9.24 4.05
N ASN A 332 2.31 -8.21 4.61
CA ASN A 332 2.15 -6.82 4.17
C ASN A 332 2.59 -6.60 2.72
N VAL A 333 3.53 -7.35 2.21
CA VAL A 333 4.14 -7.14 0.89
C VAL A 333 3.70 -8.18 -0.14
N GLU A 334 3.83 -9.47 0.14
CA GLU A 334 3.53 -10.52 -0.86
C GLU A 334 2.07 -10.97 -0.82
N THR A 335 1.51 -11.22 0.39
CA THR A 335 0.11 -11.65 0.50
C THR A 335 -0.84 -10.51 0.15
N SER A 336 -0.55 -9.26 0.53
CA SER A 336 -1.35 -8.10 0.14
C SER A 336 -1.47 -7.96 -1.38
N GLN A 337 -0.35 -8.15 -2.08
CA GLN A 337 -0.29 -8.11 -3.54
C GLN A 337 -1.13 -9.22 -4.16
N ARG A 338 -1.02 -10.45 -3.61
CA ARG A 338 -1.81 -11.60 -4.06
C ARG A 338 -3.29 -11.44 -3.79
N LEU A 339 -3.66 -10.88 -2.62
CA LEU A 339 -5.04 -10.55 -2.28
C LEU A 339 -5.65 -9.58 -3.29
N ALA A 340 -4.97 -8.47 -3.57
CA ALA A 340 -5.42 -7.49 -4.55
C ALA A 340 -5.61 -8.12 -5.94
N ASP A 341 -4.61 -8.88 -6.42
CA ASP A 341 -4.69 -9.60 -7.70
C ASP A 341 -5.89 -10.56 -7.76
N THR A 342 -6.17 -11.28 -6.65
CA THR A 342 -7.24 -12.29 -6.61
C THR A 342 -8.62 -11.62 -6.58
N VAL A 343 -8.79 -10.53 -5.82
CA VAL A 343 -10.03 -9.75 -5.80
C VAL A 343 -10.28 -9.12 -7.18
N LEU A 344 -9.25 -8.52 -7.81
CA LEU A 344 -9.35 -7.98 -9.16
C LEU A 344 -9.65 -9.08 -10.20
N ALA A 345 -9.12 -10.29 -10.05
CA ALA A 345 -9.43 -11.41 -10.92
C ALA A 345 -10.92 -11.84 -10.83
N ALA A 346 -11.51 -11.79 -9.63
CA ALA A 346 -12.94 -12.02 -9.44
C ALA A 346 -13.79 -10.92 -10.10
N LEU A 347 -13.47 -9.65 -9.84
CA LEU A 347 -14.16 -8.47 -10.39
C LEU A 347 -14.02 -8.34 -11.90
N ALA A 348 -12.95 -8.86 -12.48
CA ALA A 348 -12.72 -8.85 -13.91
C ALA A 348 -13.68 -9.73 -14.73
N LYS A 349 -14.54 -10.50 -14.06
CA LYS A 349 -15.65 -11.21 -14.70
C LYS A 349 -16.79 -10.27 -15.10
N VAL A 350 -16.85 -9.07 -14.49
CA VAL A 350 -17.92 -8.09 -14.66
C VAL A 350 -17.43 -6.67 -14.95
N ALA A 351 -16.14 -6.42 -14.86
CA ALA A 351 -15.53 -5.13 -15.18
C ALA A 351 -14.36 -5.31 -16.16
N ASP A 352 -14.11 -4.30 -17.00
CA ASP A 352 -12.94 -4.30 -17.90
C ASP A 352 -11.69 -3.90 -17.12
N LEU A 353 -10.99 -4.90 -16.61
CA LEU A 353 -9.79 -4.74 -15.80
C LEU A 353 -8.56 -5.29 -16.53
N PRO A 354 -7.35 -4.76 -16.26
CA PRO A 354 -6.11 -5.22 -16.88
C PRO A 354 -5.82 -6.70 -16.61
N ALA A 355 -4.95 -7.30 -17.41
CA ALA A 355 -4.32 -8.59 -17.12
C ALA A 355 -3.46 -8.51 -15.85
N GLY A 356 -3.03 -9.66 -15.32
CA GLY A 356 -2.20 -9.72 -14.13
C GLY A 356 -0.89 -8.96 -14.30
N GLY A 357 -0.56 -8.09 -13.34
CA GLY A 357 0.75 -7.47 -13.24
C GLY A 357 1.79 -8.43 -12.65
N GLN A 358 3.00 -7.93 -12.34
CA GLN A 358 4.09 -8.73 -11.76
C GLN A 358 3.68 -9.53 -10.51
N GLY A 359 2.72 -9.07 -9.71
CA GLY A 359 2.08 -9.80 -8.63
C GLY A 359 2.98 -10.12 -7.43
N THR A 360 4.00 -9.33 -7.20
CA THR A 360 4.96 -9.38 -6.07
C THR A 360 5.57 -7.99 -5.89
N MET A 361 6.02 -7.65 -4.69
CA MET A 361 6.76 -6.40 -4.47
C MET A 361 8.26 -6.54 -4.72
N ASN A 362 8.77 -7.77 -4.85
CA ASN A 362 10.20 -8.07 -5.05
C ASN A 362 11.07 -7.37 -3.99
N ASN A 363 10.83 -7.65 -2.71
CA ASN A 363 11.52 -7.00 -1.62
C ASN A 363 12.97 -7.48 -1.52
N VAL A 364 13.88 -6.53 -1.51
CA VAL A 364 15.31 -6.73 -1.28
C VAL A 364 15.69 -5.95 -0.03
N ASN A 365 16.19 -6.64 0.97
CA ASN A 365 16.69 -6.04 2.19
C ASN A 365 18.14 -6.46 2.37
N ILE A 366 19.06 -5.50 2.48
CA ILE A 366 20.48 -5.74 2.70
C ILE A 366 20.92 -4.88 3.87
N GLY A 367 21.59 -5.47 4.85
CA GLY A 367 22.08 -4.73 5.98
C GLY A 367 23.39 -5.27 6.54
N GLY A 368 24.20 -4.36 7.03
CA GLY A 368 25.49 -4.63 7.65
C GLY A 368 25.63 -3.97 9.02
N SER A 369 26.85 -3.74 9.43
CA SER A 369 27.15 -3.09 10.71
C SER A 369 26.81 -1.60 10.66
N GLY A 370 25.65 -1.23 11.24
CA GLY A 370 25.23 0.18 11.38
C GLY A 370 24.52 0.80 10.17
N TRP A 371 24.15 0.00 9.19
CA TRP A 371 23.36 0.44 8.04
C TRP A 371 22.36 -0.62 7.61
N THR A 372 21.26 -0.17 7.00
CA THR A 372 20.24 -1.04 6.44
C THR A 372 19.65 -0.39 5.18
N TYR A 373 19.53 -1.16 4.14
CA TYR A 373 18.89 -0.78 2.89
C TYR A 373 17.68 -1.67 2.62
N TYR A 374 16.56 -1.08 2.21
CA TYR A 374 15.34 -1.76 1.81
C TYR A 374 14.87 -1.22 0.45
N GLU A 375 14.50 -2.11 -0.47
CA GLU A 375 13.96 -1.75 -1.77
C GLU A 375 12.83 -2.72 -2.16
N THR A 376 11.72 -2.19 -2.66
CA THR A 376 10.78 -2.91 -3.50
C THR A 376 11.13 -2.62 -4.95
N ILE A 377 11.08 -3.62 -5.83
CA ILE A 377 11.47 -3.45 -7.24
C ILE A 377 10.23 -3.57 -8.13
N GLY A 378 10.05 -2.59 -9.02
CA GLY A 378 9.00 -2.60 -10.03
C GLY A 378 9.17 -3.74 -11.05
N GLY A 379 8.15 -4.00 -11.84
CA GLY A 379 8.17 -5.03 -12.88
C GLY A 379 7.17 -4.74 -14.00
N GLY A 380 6.65 -5.77 -14.65
CA GLY A 380 5.71 -5.60 -15.73
C GLY A 380 4.28 -5.38 -15.23
N GLN A 381 3.60 -4.34 -15.73
CA GLN A 381 2.15 -4.18 -15.58
C GLN A 381 1.42 -5.06 -16.59
N GLY A 382 0.28 -5.60 -16.21
CA GLY A 382 -0.61 -6.30 -17.16
C GLY A 382 -1.17 -5.36 -18.21
N ALA A 383 -1.34 -5.85 -19.44
CA ALA A 383 -1.99 -5.09 -20.51
C ALA A 383 -3.50 -4.93 -20.26
N SER A 384 -4.10 -3.87 -20.79
CA SER A 384 -5.53 -3.61 -20.75
C SER A 384 -6.21 -3.88 -22.10
N SER A 385 -7.52 -3.74 -22.15
CA SER A 385 -8.29 -3.82 -23.40
C SER A 385 -7.91 -2.76 -24.42
N THR A 386 -7.31 -1.66 -23.98
CA THR A 386 -7.03 -0.45 -24.77
C THR A 386 -5.55 -0.16 -24.99
N ALA A 387 -4.65 -0.73 -24.15
CA ALA A 387 -3.23 -0.36 -24.17
C ALA A 387 -2.31 -1.51 -23.73
N PRO A 388 -1.04 -1.54 -24.21
CA PRO A 388 -0.02 -2.42 -23.67
C PRO A 388 0.30 -2.06 -22.21
N GLY A 389 0.78 -3.05 -21.45
CA GLY A 389 1.22 -2.84 -20.07
C GLY A 389 2.52 -2.05 -20.01
N PRO A 390 2.65 -1.04 -19.14
CA PRO A 390 3.93 -0.38 -18.87
C PRO A 390 5.00 -1.34 -18.34
N SER A 391 6.25 -1.09 -18.70
CA SER A 391 7.41 -1.89 -18.28
C SER A 391 8.14 -1.23 -17.13
N GLY A 392 8.65 -2.02 -16.18
CA GLY A 392 9.52 -1.55 -15.10
C GLY A 392 8.81 -0.61 -14.10
N VAL A 393 7.54 -0.82 -13.82
CA VAL A 393 6.72 0.03 -12.93
C VAL A 393 6.28 -0.72 -11.68
N HIS A 394 5.97 0.01 -10.61
CA HIS A 394 5.27 -0.55 -9.47
C HIS A 394 3.81 -0.86 -9.82
N VAL A 395 3.28 -1.95 -9.27
CA VAL A 395 1.96 -2.50 -9.62
C VAL A 395 1.21 -2.88 -8.35
N GLY A 396 -0.11 -2.71 -8.36
CA GLY A 396 -0.99 -3.17 -7.28
C GLY A 396 -0.75 -2.42 -5.97
N MET A 397 -0.35 -3.16 -4.94
CA MET A 397 -0.19 -2.63 -3.57
C MET A 397 1.11 -1.85 -3.36
N SER A 398 1.98 -1.75 -4.36
CA SER A 398 3.28 -1.06 -4.34
C SER A 398 3.26 0.16 -5.27
N ASN A 399 3.83 1.28 -4.82
CA ASN A 399 3.92 2.53 -5.60
C ASN A 399 5.13 3.39 -5.16
N THR A 400 6.22 2.76 -4.75
CA THR A 400 7.44 3.48 -4.36
C THR A 400 8.21 3.99 -5.58
N LEU A 401 9.10 4.96 -5.37
CA LEU A 401 10.11 5.33 -6.35
C LEU A 401 11.38 4.49 -6.13
N ASN A 402 12.29 4.52 -7.11
CA ASN A 402 13.61 3.93 -6.93
C ASN A 402 14.53 4.90 -6.19
N THR A 403 15.44 4.38 -5.37
CA THR A 403 16.56 5.18 -4.87
C THR A 403 17.48 5.53 -6.03
N PRO A 404 17.80 6.82 -6.29
CA PRO A 404 18.77 7.20 -7.31
C PRO A 404 20.11 6.47 -7.08
N ILE A 405 20.74 5.99 -8.18
CA ILE A 405 21.95 5.17 -8.09
C ILE A 405 23.06 5.93 -7.35
N GLU A 406 23.21 7.21 -7.62
CA GLU A 406 24.21 8.08 -6.98
C GLU A 406 23.98 8.18 -5.47
N ALA A 407 22.74 8.39 -5.03
CA ALA A 407 22.40 8.45 -3.62
C ALA A 407 22.61 7.07 -2.95
N PHE A 408 22.24 5.99 -3.63
CA PHE A 408 22.42 4.63 -3.16
C PHE A 408 23.91 4.29 -2.93
N GLU A 409 24.79 4.57 -3.91
CA GLU A 409 26.23 4.27 -3.84
C GLU A 409 27.00 5.18 -2.88
N LEU A 410 26.47 6.40 -2.61
CA LEU A 410 27.03 7.32 -1.60
C LEU A 410 26.64 6.96 -0.17
N GLU A 411 25.42 6.44 0.02
CA GLU A 411 24.87 6.18 1.37
C GLU A 411 25.23 4.77 1.88
N TYR A 412 25.32 3.79 0.95
CA TYR A 412 25.52 2.38 1.31
C TYR A 412 26.80 1.80 0.70
N PRO A 413 27.50 0.87 1.39
CA PRO A 413 28.68 0.19 0.85
C PRO A 413 28.29 -0.85 -0.21
N MET A 414 27.63 -0.39 -1.25
CA MET A 414 27.09 -1.21 -2.36
C MET A 414 27.30 -0.49 -3.69
N ARG A 415 27.27 -1.24 -4.78
CA ARG A 415 27.34 -0.74 -6.15
C ARG A 415 26.28 -1.37 -7.04
N VAL A 416 25.65 -0.57 -7.89
CA VAL A 416 24.72 -1.05 -8.91
C VAL A 416 25.50 -1.53 -10.13
N GLU A 417 25.43 -2.83 -10.44
CA GLU A 417 26.08 -3.43 -11.60
C GLU A 417 25.17 -3.40 -12.85
N ARG A 418 23.85 -3.60 -12.62
CA ARG A 418 22.84 -3.59 -13.69
C ARG A 418 21.54 -2.99 -13.18
N PHE A 419 20.91 -2.18 -14.01
CA PHE A 419 19.54 -1.70 -13.81
C PHE A 419 18.92 -1.46 -15.19
N GLU A 420 18.20 -2.46 -15.68
CA GLU A 420 17.68 -2.49 -17.04
C GLU A 420 16.36 -3.26 -17.14
N LEU A 421 15.63 -3.10 -18.24
CA LEU A 421 14.42 -3.88 -18.50
C LEU A 421 14.78 -5.34 -18.83
N ALA A 422 14.04 -6.28 -18.22
CA ALA A 422 14.06 -7.71 -18.59
C ALA A 422 13.28 -7.91 -19.90
N ARG A 423 13.86 -7.49 -21.01
CA ARG A 423 13.20 -7.46 -22.32
C ARG A 423 12.67 -8.81 -22.73
N GLY A 424 11.42 -8.84 -23.22
CA GLY A 424 10.75 -10.07 -23.63
C GLY A 424 10.04 -10.80 -22.51
N SER A 425 10.02 -10.27 -21.27
CA SER A 425 9.34 -10.90 -20.15
C SER A 425 7.83 -10.63 -20.09
N GLY A 426 7.33 -9.60 -20.76
CA GLY A 426 5.88 -9.33 -20.87
C GLY A 426 5.17 -10.38 -21.72
N GLY A 427 3.95 -10.77 -21.31
CA GLY A 427 3.11 -11.74 -22.00
C GLY A 427 2.60 -11.24 -23.36
N ASP A 428 2.53 -12.14 -24.35
CA ASP A 428 2.03 -11.82 -25.68
C ASP A 428 0.51 -11.59 -25.68
N GLY A 429 0.05 -10.76 -26.61
CA GLY A 429 -1.37 -10.45 -26.78
C GLY A 429 -1.58 -9.46 -27.92
N ARG A 430 -2.85 -9.08 -28.15
CA ARG A 430 -3.16 -7.90 -28.96
C ARG A 430 -2.50 -6.67 -28.36
N HIS A 431 -2.56 -6.57 -27.04
CA HIS A 431 -1.75 -5.66 -26.24
C HIS A 431 -0.81 -6.49 -25.38
N ARG A 432 0.49 -6.23 -25.55
CA ARG A 432 1.52 -6.96 -24.83
C ARG A 432 1.62 -6.49 -23.39
N GLY A 433 1.86 -7.40 -22.44
CA GLY A 433 2.21 -7.07 -21.07
C GLY A 433 3.55 -6.35 -20.98
N GLY A 434 3.75 -5.57 -19.92
CA GLY A 434 4.99 -4.86 -19.64
C GLY A 434 6.14 -5.80 -19.29
N ASP A 435 7.35 -5.40 -19.57
CA ASP A 435 8.56 -6.13 -19.19
C ASP A 435 8.94 -5.84 -17.73
N GLY A 436 9.54 -6.81 -17.06
CA GLY A 436 10.15 -6.69 -15.74
C GLY A 436 11.47 -5.91 -15.76
N ILE A 437 12.17 -5.93 -14.63
CA ILE A 437 13.47 -5.29 -14.39
C ILE A 437 14.52 -6.34 -14.06
N VAL A 438 15.76 -6.13 -14.47
CA VAL A 438 16.96 -6.79 -13.95
C VAL A 438 17.70 -5.79 -13.08
N ARG A 439 17.80 -6.07 -11.77
CA ARG A 439 18.54 -5.29 -10.79
C ARG A 439 19.67 -6.13 -10.23
N SER A 440 20.93 -5.72 -10.44
CA SER A 440 22.11 -6.39 -9.87
C SER A 440 22.86 -5.42 -8.96
N ILE A 441 23.14 -5.85 -7.74
CA ILE A 441 23.81 -5.07 -6.69
C ILE A 441 25.01 -5.86 -6.19
N ARG A 442 26.19 -5.25 -6.21
CA ARG A 442 27.41 -5.76 -5.58
C ARG A 442 27.52 -5.18 -4.17
N VAL A 443 27.71 -6.04 -3.16
CA VAL A 443 28.05 -5.59 -1.82
C VAL A 443 29.57 -5.39 -1.69
N LEU A 444 30.00 -4.32 -0.99
CA LEU A 444 31.41 -3.97 -0.86
C LEU A 444 31.99 -4.37 0.51
N GLU A 445 31.14 -4.77 1.45
CA GLU A 445 31.51 -5.30 2.76
C GLU A 445 30.56 -6.44 3.17
N PRO A 446 30.89 -7.25 4.19
CA PRO A 446 29.99 -8.30 4.65
C PRO A 446 28.63 -7.77 5.09
N ALA A 447 27.56 -8.41 4.65
CA ALA A 447 26.18 -8.01 4.91
C ALA A 447 25.27 -9.24 5.05
N THR A 448 24.02 -9.00 5.40
CA THR A 448 22.95 -10.00 5.36
C THR A 448 21.93 -9.58 4.31
N LEU A 449 21.62 -10.50 3.40
CA LEU A 449 20.52 -10.35 2.43
C LEU A 449 19.27 -11.00 2.99
N SER A 450 18.13 -10.35 2.85
CA SER A 450 16.81 -10.96 2.99
C SER A 450 15.97 -10.65 1.74
N LEU A 451 15.46 -11.68 1.11
CA LEU A 451 14.55 -11.59 -0.04
C LEU A 451 13.16 -12.07 0.38
N LEU A 452 12.16 -11.26 0.08
CA LEU A 452 10.75 -11.63 0.17
C LEU A 452 10.13 -11.36 -1.20
N THR A 453 9.97 -12.43 -1.96
CA THR A 453 9.50 -12.36 -3.35
C THR A 453 8.53 -13.49 -3.64
N ASP A 454 7.74 -13.32 -4.69
CA ASP A 454 6.79 -14.32 -5.18
C ASP A 454 6.82 -14.34 -6.73
N ARG A 455 5.98 -15.12 -7.39
CA ARG A 455 5.97 -15.26 -8.86
C ARG A 455 7.29 -15.81 -9.42
N ARG A 456 7.89 -16.74 -8.70
CA ARG A 456 9.08 -17.48 -9.16
C ARG A 456 8.71 -18.81 -9.83
N ARG A 457 7.50 -19.32 -9.51
CA ARG A 457 6.92 -20.56 -10.08
C ARG A 457 5.68 -20.25 -10.93
N HIS A 458 4.76 -19.47 -10.40
CA HIS A 458 3.47 -19.16 -11.04
C HIS A 458 3.54 -17.84 -11.83
N ARG A 459 3.30 -17.95 -13.13
CA ARG A 459 3.39 -16.82 -14.06
C ARG A 459 2.24 -15.81 -13.86
N PRO A 460 2.48 -14.50 -14.00
CA PRO A 460 1.39 -13.53 -14.12
C PRO A 460 0.47 -13.83 -15.30
N LEU A 461 -0.84 -13.94 -15.05
CA LEU A 461 -1.78 -14.42 -16.06
C LEU A 461 -2.15 -13.33 -17.06
N GLY A 462 -2.27 -13.73 -18.34
CA GLY A 462 -2.89 -12.92 -19.38
C GLY A 462 -4.41 -12.91 -19.26
N ARG A 463 -5.07 -12.07 -20.07
CA ARG A 463 -6.52 -11.93 -20.10
C ARG A 463 -7.07 -11.90 -21.52
N ALA A 464 -8.35 -12.29 -21.70
CA ALA A 464 -9.06 -12.29 -22.98
C ALA A 464 -8.32 -13.02 -24.11
N GLY A 465 -7.56 -14.08 -23.78
CA GLY A 465 -6.76 -14.86 -24.72
C GLY A 465 -5.33 -14.36 -24.91
N GLY A 466 -4.89 -13.38 -24.14
CA GLY A 466 -3.47 -12.98 -24.04
C GLY A 466 -2.64 -14.00 -23.26
N GLY A 467 -1.34 -14.06 -23.53
CA GLY A 467 -0.39 -14.97 -22.89
C GLY A 467 0.08 -14.47 -21.52
N PRO A 468 0.59 -15.38 -20.66
CA PRO A 468 1.14 -15.02 -19.36
C PRO A 468 2.49 -14.30 -19.49
N GLY A 469 2.84 -13.43 -18.54
CA GLY A 469 4.18 -12.87 -18.37
C GLY A 469 5.19 -13.92 -17.94
N ALA A 470 6.50 -13.61 -18.00
CA ALA A 470 7.54 -14.48 -17.46
C ALA A 470 7.60 -14.39 -15.92
N THR A 471 8.08 -15.45 -15.29
CA THR A 471 8.38 -15.47 -13.84
C THR A 471 9.61 -14.64 -13.52
N GLY A 472 9.73 -14.19 -12.25
CA GLY A 472 10.94 -13.60 -11.72
C GLY A 472 12.01 -14.63 -11.36
N ARG A 473 13.22 -14.14 -11.02
CA ARG A 473 14.38 -14.95 -10.60
C ARG A 473 15.22 -14.21 -9.58
N ASN A 474 15.77 -14.92 -8.62
CA ASN A 474 16.71 -14.40 -7.61
C ASN A 474 18.03 -15.14 -7.71
N GLN A 475 19.16 -14.44 -7.69
CA GLN A 475 20.48 -15.07 -7.84
C GLN A 475 21.53 -14.42 -6.93
N ARG A 476 22.46 -15.21 -6.41
CA ARG A 476 23.72 -14.75 -5.81
C ARG A 476 24.87 -15.28 -6.66
N ASN A 477 25.71 -14.42 -7.21
CA ASN A 477 26.85 -14.81 -8.06
C ASN A 477 26.45 -15.74 -9.22
N GLY A 478 25.24 -15.54 -9.79
CA GLY A 478 24.69 -16.37 -10.85
C GLY A 478 24.03 -17.69 -10.37
N GLN A 479 24.09 -18.03 -9.09
CA GLN A 479 23.41 -19.20 -8.53
C GLN A 479 22.01 -18.82 -8.05
N GLU A 480 21.01 -19.65 -8.35
CA GLU A 480 19.61 -19.43 -7.96
C GLU A 480 19.44 -19.41 -6.44
N LEU A 481 18.63 -18.47 -5.97
CA LEU A 481 18.17 -18.36 -4.60
C LEU A 481 16.65 -18.63 -4.52
N PRO A 482 16.16 -19.19 -3.39
CA PRO A 482 14.72 -19.34 -3.14
C PRO A 482 13.96 -18.00 -3.19
N PRO A 483 12.62 -18.05 -3.40
CA PRO A 483 11.80 -16.83 -3.41
C PRO A 483 11.84 -16.07 -2.08
N LYS A 484 11.90 -16.78 -0.96
CA LYS A 484 11.97 -16.19 0.40
C LYS A 484 13.18 -16.81 1.09
N VAL A 485 14.21 -15.99 1.34
CA VAL A 485 15.48 -16.47 1.88
C VAL A 485 16.24 -15.36 2.59
N SER A 486 16.92 -15.71 3.68
CA SER A 486 17.90 -14.87 4.34
C SER A 486 19.26 -15.57 4.33
N VAL A 487 20.27 -14.90 3.77
CA VAL A 487 21.64 -15.45 3.64
C VAL A 487 22.70 -14.40 3.94
N PRO A 488 23.84 -14.80 4.51
CA PRO A 488 25.00 -13.93 4.62
C PRO A 488 25.58 -13.64 3.22
N LEU A 489 26.13 -12.45 3.04
CA LEU A 489 26.88 -12.02 1.87
C LEU A 489 28.30 -11.67 2.28
N ASP A 490 29.27 -12.08 1.46
CA ASP A 490 30.66 -11.64 1.57
C ASP A 490 30.91 -10.40 0.71
N ALA A 491 31.93 -9.62 1.04
CA ALA A 491 32.38 -8.50 0.21
C ALA A 491 32.69 -8.98 -1.22
N GLY A 492 32.11 -8.34 -2.20
CA GLY A 492 32.23 -8.71 -3.62
C GLY A 492 31.07 -9.55 -4.16
N ASP A 493 30.19 -10.11 -3.33
CA ASP A 493 29.02 -10.83 -3.80
C ASP A 493 28.09 -9.93 -4.62
N VAL A 494 27.48 -10.51 -5.64
CA VAL A 494 26.51 -9.87 -6.51
C VAL A 494 25.14 -10.53 -6.34
N VAL A 495 24.18 -9.75 -5.90
CA VAL A 495 22.77 -10.16 -5.83
C VAL A 495 22.06 -9.65 -7.09
N THR A 496 21.39 -10.54 -7.81
CA THR A 496 20.60 -10.18 -8.99
C THR A 496 19.15 -10.61 -8.79
N VAL A 497 18.24 -9.65 -8.93
CA VAL A 497 16.79 -9.88 -8.94
C VAL A 497 16.28 -9.52 -10.33
N THR A 498 15.66 -10.50 -10.99
CA THR A 498 14.87 -10.29 -12.21
C THR A 498 13.41 -10.32 -11.83
N THR A 499 12.68 -9.24 -12.07
CA THR A 499 11.27 -9.16 -11.70
C THR A 499 10.37 -9.72 -12.79
N PRO A 500 9.15 -10.21 -12.46
CA PRO A 500 8.22 -10.77 -13.43
C PRO A 500 7.75 -9.75 -14.47
N GLY A 501 7.42 -10.22 -15.66
CA GLY A 501 6.64 -9.46 -16.64
C GLY A 501 5.15 -9.49 -16.34
N GLY A 502 4.38 -8.54 -16.88
CA GLY A 502 2.92 -8.52 -16.83
C GLY A 502 2.28 -9.43 -17.89
N GLY A 503 1.03 -9.87 -17.66
CA GLY A 503 0.25 -10.63 -18.64
C GLY A 503 -0.20 -9.80 -19.84
N GLY A 504 -0.33 -10.44 -21.01
CA GLY A 504 -0.88 -9.84 -22.23
C GLY A 504 -2.41 -9.79 -22.22
N TRP A 505 -2.99 -8.97 -23.08
CA TRP A 505 -4.43 -8.84 -23.22
C TRP A 505 -4.88 -9.09 -24.68
N GLY A 506 -5.89 -9.94 -24.85
CA GLY A 506 -6.45 -10.28 -26.16
C GLY A 506 -5.55 -11.23 -26.97
N ARG A 507 -6.12 -11.95 -27.92
CA ARG A 507 -5.35 -12.86 -28.80
C ARG A 507 -4.39 -12.06 -29.69
N PRO A 508 -3.14 -12.50 -29.89
CA PRO A 508 -2.24 -11.90 -30.86
C PRO A 508 -2.89 -11.89 -32.26
N GLY A 509 -2.82 -10.77 -32.97
CA GLY A 509 -3.43 -10.59 -34.30
C GLY A 509 -4.95 -10.54 -34.32
N GLY A 510 -5.63 -10.55 -33.17
CA GLY A 510 -7.09 -10.47 -33.07
C GLY A 510 -7.64 -9.07 -33.40
N ALA A 511 -8.77 -9.00 -34.12
CA ALA A 511 -9.53 -7.77 -34.31
C ALA A 511 -10.01 -7.21 -32.95
N PRO A 512 -10.24 -5.88 -32.81
CA PRO A 512 -10.82 -5.31 -31.62
C PRO A 512 -12.18 -5.98 -31.32
N PRO A 513 -12.56 -6.21 -30.06
CA PRO A 513 -13.90 -6.68 -29.73
C PRO A 513 -14.89 -5.69 -30.33
N GLY A 514 -15.87 -6.20 -31.09
CA GLY A 514 -16.90 -5.38 -31.66
C GLY A 514 -17.56 -4.56 -30.55
N THR A 515 -17.62 -3.26 -30.72
CA THR A 515 -18.31 -2.31 -29.85
C THR A 515 -19.81 -2.62 -29.85
N THR A 516 -20.26 -3.51 -28.99
CA THR A 516 -21.65 -3.64 -28.58
C THR A 516 -21.87 -2.87 -27.28
N VAL A 517 -21.70 -1.56 -27.35
CA VAL A 517 -22.32 -0.63 -26.39
C VAL A 517 -23.00 0.42 -27.24
N GLY A 518 -24.32 0.38 -27.29
CA GLY A 518 -25.15 1.40 -27.92
C GLY A 518 -24.84 2.77 -27.26
N ARG A 519 -24.02 3.56 -27.90
CA ARG A 519 -23.99 5.00 -27.67
C ARG A 519 -25.27 5.56 -28.28
N ALA A 520 -26.21 5.97 -27.45
CA ALA A 520 -27.23 6.94 -27.86
C ALA A 520 -26.51 8.18 -28.40
N ALA A 521 -26.72 8.45 -29.69
CA ALA A 521 -26.23 9.68 -30.31
C ALA A 521 -26.89 10.89 -29.61
N PRO A 522 -26.16 11.97 -29.35
CA PRO A 522 -26.78 13.21 -28.91
C PRO A 522 -27.70 13.76 -30.04
N PRO A 523 -28.82 14.43 -29.70
CA PRO A 523 -29.71 14.99 -30.70
C PRO A 523 -28.98 16.06 -31.52
N GLY A 524 -29.10 15.93 -32.85
CA GLY A 524 -28.46 16.83 -33.79
C GLY A 524 -29.00 18.25 -33.67
N HIS A 525 -28.09 19.22 -33.63
CA HIS A 525 -28.39 20.63 -33.91
C HIS A 525 -28.67 20.77 -35.41
N GLU A 526 -29.93 21.00 -35.79
CA GLU A 526 -30.29 21.48 -37.11
C GLU A 526 -29.68 22.87 -37.32
N GLN A 527 -28.79 22.98 -38.29
CA GLN A 527 -28.36 24.26 -38.85
C GLN A 527 -29.48 24.80 -39.76
N GLN A 528 -30.06 25.94 -39.38
CA GLN A 528 -30.86 26.73 -40.31
C GLN A 528 -29.97 27.47 -41.29
N PRO A 529 -30.30 27.53 -42.59
CA PRO A 529 -29.54 28.29 -43.57
C PRO A 529 -29.89 29.79 -43.50
N GLY A 530 -28.88 30.58 -43.77
CA GLY A 530 -28.82 32.02 -43.56
C GLY A 530 -29.76 32.90 -44.40
N LYS A 531 -29.85 34.09 -43.89
CA LYS A 531 -29.87 35.34 -44.70
C LYS A 531 -28.91 36.33 -44.05
#